data_abd34934dee3e5ccaeb3374611f075cc
#
_entry.id   abd34934dee3e5ccaeb3374611f075cc
#
_cell.length_a   1.000
_cell.length_b   1.000
_cell.length_c   1.000
_cell.angle_alpha   90.00
_cell.angle_beta   90.00
_cell.angle_gamma   90.00
#
_symmetry.space_group_name_H-M   'P 1'
#
loop_
_entity.id
_entity.type
_entity.pdbx_description
1 polymer ?
#
loop_
_entity_poly.entity_id
_entity_poly.type
_entity_poly.pdbx_seq_one_letter_code
_entity_poly.pdbx_strand_id
1 'polypeptide(L)'
;MAAEGGDIRYYTDYSGRVQINANDIARFFEESYPGYTLQYVTFKDAPTYGSLYYNYYGTSSYGSSSSLRITDDNCDDIDFYFSPSSSQHALSELTYIPSGVNYCAQIPFTAYGSGSRSVSGTILISVNLSEVPDVYGPTPRNTAVTFPAASIYTAVAQSSGLGLASIQLLELPATNEGIIYVGSGTSKRADTETLYGYSSGSERISQLRFVPASGFTGSVEIPYVACNSSGDPIASGKLCLGIVSAMEDFSDITSSTWCYKYVLELSDADVIDGYSDGTFKPDNQVTYGAALKLIMLAAGYDEQKPVNSNVFSGYLARAQAEGLVSGSVNLNAPITRLAVSQIAAKAMGLSISNLSSVRPFTDTTDPYVQALNAAGIVEGYFSNGTSTFKPYNTLTRGQISAIVWRMEQAQ
;
A
#
# COMPACT_ATOMS: atom_id res chain seq x y z
N MET A 1 8.42 1.32 24.28
CA MET A 1 7.13 1.36 23.61
C MET A 1 7.22 0.31 22.53
N ALA A 2 6.23 -0.58 22.40
CA ALA A 2 6.18 -1.51 21.28
C ALA A 2 5.95 -0.67 20.01
N ALA A 3 6.73 -0.91 18.95
CA ALA A 3 6.39 -0.43 17.62
C ALA A 3 5.18 -1.25 17.15
N GLU A 4 4.26 -0.65 16.47
CA GLU A 4 3.20 -1.35 15.76
C GLU A 4 3.60 -1.38 14.29
N GLY A 5 3.64 -2.56 13.70
CA GLY A 5 3.99 -2.77 12.31
C GLY A 5 2.73 -2.93 11.46
N GLY A 6 2.88 -2.84 10.17
CA GLY A 6 1.79 -3.07 9.21
C GLY A 6 1.31 -4.53 9.15
N ASP A 7 0.41 -4.83 8.21
CA ASP A 7 -0.18 -6.14 8.05
C ASP A 7 0.58 -7.00 7.04
N ILE A 8 0.65 -8.30 7.32
CA ILE A 8 1.13 -9.31 6.37
C ILE A 8 -0.06 -9.85 5.60
N ARG A 9 -0.05 -9.76 4.28
CA ARG A 9 -1.19 -10.13 3.45
C ARG A 9 -0.90 -11.29 2.50
N TYR A 10 -1.83 -12.24 2.45
CA TYR A 10 -1.84 -13.35 1.49
C TYR A 10 -3.17 -13.40 0.74
N TYR A 11 -3.11 -13.91 -0.48
CA TYR A 11 -4.28 -14.12 -1.34
C TYR A 11 -4.32 -15.58 -1.79
N THR A 12 -5.51 -16.20 -1.74
CA THR A 12 -5.71 -17.57 -2.20
C THR A 12 -7.13 -17.77 -2.71
N ASP A 13 -7.37 -18.84 -3.45
CA ASP A 13 -8.71 -19.31 -3.73
C ASP A 13 -9.20 -20.26 -2.62
N TYR A 14 -10.47 -20.65 -2.67
CA TYR A 14 -11.09 -21.50 -1.65
C TYR A 14 -10.53 -22.94 -1.62
N SER A 15 -9.82 -23.36 -2.65
CA SER A 15 -9.20 -24.69 -2.75
C SER A 15 -7.68 -24.65 -2.42
N GLY A 16 -7.13 -23.46 -2.32
CA GLY A 16 -5.72 -23.22 -2.08
C GLY A 16 -5.31 -23.50 -0.62
N ARG A 17 -4.00 -23.38 -0.39
CA ARG A 17 -3.39 -23.40 0.95
C ARG A 17 -2.44 -22.25 1.02
N VAL A 18 -2.32 -21.64 2.18
CA VAL A 18 -1.32 -20.59 2.41
C VAL A 18 -0.27 -21.11 3.38
N GLN A 19 0.95 -21.32 2.89
CA GLN A 19 2.11 -21.51 3.73
C GLN A 19 2.52 -20.16 4.28
N ILE A 20 2.50 -19.98 5.61
CA ILE A 20 2.96 -18.74 6.22
C ILE A 20 4.47 -18.61 6.00
N ASN A 21 4.90 -17.55 5.35
CA ASN A 21 6.30 -17.33 5.09
C ASN A 21 6.96 -16.64 6.29
N ALA A 22 7.82 -17.37 6.97
CA ALA A 22 8.54 -16.88 8.14
C ALA A 22 9.36 -15.60 7.85
N ASN A 23 9.85 -15.44 6.61
CA ASN A 23 10.62 -14.24 6.23
C ASN A 23 9.74 -12.99 6.14
N ASP A 24 8.45 -13.10 5.83
CA ASP A 24 7.55 -11.94 5.83
C ASP A 24 7.39 -11.41 7.26
N ILE A 25 7.25 -12.31 8.24
CA ILE A 25 7.17 -11.91 9.66
C ILE A 25 8.53 -11.37 10.16
N ALA A 26 9.65 -11.95 9.69
CA ALA A 26 10.97 -11.45 10.05
C ALA A 26 11.21 -10.04 9.51
N ARG A 27 10.81 -9.78 8.26
CA ARG A 27 10.87 -8.44 7.65
C ARG A 27 9.99 -7.44 8.42
N PHE A 28 8.74 -7.78 8.69
CA PHE A 28 7.83 -6.98 9.51
C PHE A 28 8.44 -6.60 10.88
N PHE A 29 9.10 -7.57 11.55
CA PHE A 29 9.78 -7.33 12.82
C PHE A 29 11.00 -6.39 12.65
N GLU A 30 11.80 -6.58 11.60
CA GLU A 30 12.98 -5.78 11.33
C GLU A 30 12.63 -4.33 10.93
N GLU A 31 11.55 -4.11 10.17
CA GLU A 31 11.00 -2.79 9.86
C GLU A 31 10.59 -2.04 11.13
N SER A 32 9.98 -2.76 12.09
CA SER A 32 9.59 -2.19 13.39
C SER A 32 10.79 -1.94 14.33
N TYR A 33 11.83 -2.75 14.22
CA TYR A 33 13.05 -2.69 15.05
C TYR A 33 14.32 -2.92 14.22
N PRO A 34 14.80 -1.91 13.46
CA PRO A 34 15.99 -2.04 12.62
C PRO A 34 17.21 -2.54 13.42
N GLY A 35 17.89 -3.56 12.88
CA GLY A 35 19.07 -4.17 13.48
C GLY A 35 18.79 -5.21 14.59
N TYR A 36 17.52 -5.54 14.83
CA TYR A 36 17.12 -6.63 15.70
C TYR A 36 16.55 -7.80 14.88
N THR A 37 16.68 -9.03 15.35
CA THR A 37 16.25 -10.23 14.64
C THR A 37 15.06 -10.89 15.31
N LEU A 38 14.11 -11.38 14.51
CA LEU A 38 12.99 -12.19 14.98
C LEU A 38 13.51 -13.48 15.63
N GLN A 39 12.94 -13.85 16.77
CA GLN A 39 13.20 -15.10 17.47
C GLN A 39 12.03 -16.06 17.37
N TYR A 40 10.85 -15.64 17.79
CA TYR A 40 9.63 -16.45 17.73
C TYR A 40 8.36 -15.60 17.64
N VAL A 41 7.25 -16.26 17.37
CA VAL A 41 5.91 -15.68 17.27
C VAL A 41 4.94 -16.48 18.14
N THR A 42 4.00 -15.80 18.80
CA THR A 42 2.80 -16.39 19.40
C THR A 42 1.56 -15.82 18.71
N PHE A 43 0.51 -16.59 18.61
CA PHE A 43 -0.78 -16.10 18.12
C PHE A 43 -1.68 -15.73 19.30
N LYS A 44 -2.46 -14.66 19.15
CA LYS A 44 -3.37 -14.17 20.20
C LYS A 44 -4.73 -14.86 20.15
N ASP A 45 -5.17 -15.16 18.93
CA ASP A 45 -6.45 -15.82 18.65
C ASP A 45 -6.26 -16.77 17.45
N ALA A 46 -7.14 -17.75 17.32
CA ALA A 46 -7.24 -18.54 16.10
C ALA A 46 -7.76 -17.70 14.93
N PRO A 47 -7.58 -18.14 13.67
CA PRO A 47 -8.11 -17.44 12.51
C PRO A 47 -9.62 -17.21 12.62
N THR A 48 -10.11 -16.00 12.28
CA THR A 48 -11.55 -15.67 12.26
C THR A 48 -12.36 -16.58 11.31
N TYR A 49 -11.71 -17.05 10.25
CA TYR A 49 -12.23 -18.02 9.28
C TYR A 49 -11.14 -18.99 8.88
N GLY A 50 -11.51 -20.19 8.43
CA GLY A 50 -10.54 -21.23 8.05
C GLY A 50 -9.89 -21.89 9.25
N SER A 51 -8.69 -22.41 9.07
CA SER A 51 -7.94 -23.08 10.14
C SER A 51 -6.44 -22.96 9.91
N LEU A 52 -5.69 -22.67 10.96
CA LEU A 52 -4.24 -22.68 10.96
C LEU A 52 -3.73 -23.98 11.56
N TYR A 53 -2.76 -24.59 10.90
CA TYR A 53 -2.14 -25.84 11.32
C TYR A 53 -0.62 -25.72 11.37
N TYR A 54 -0.02 -26.36 12.34
CA TYR A 54 1.39 -26.69 12.37
C TYR A 54 1.60 -28.11 11.81
N ASN A 55 2.63 -28.31 10.97
CA ASN A 55 2.93 -29.60 10.32
C ASN A 55 1.73 -30.20 9.56
N TYR A 56 1.13 -29.48 8.63
CA TYR A 56 -0.01 -29.95 7.87
C TYR A 56 0.37 -30.86 6.70
N TYR A 57 0.02 -32.15 6.77
CA TYR A 57 0.32 -33.15 5.74
C TYR A 57 -0.84 -33.52 4.81
N GLY A 58 -1.99 -32.86 4.92
CA GLY A 58 -3.18 -33.08 4.08
C GLY A 58 -4.31 -33.83 4.80
N THR A 59 -5.51 -33.84 4.16
CA THR A 59 -6.73 -34.39 4.75
C THR A 59 -6.73 -35.90 4.97
N SER A 60 -5.88 -36.66 4.26
CA SER A 60 -5.70 -38.10 4.44
C SER A 60 -4.92 -38.49 5.68
N SER A 61 -4.32 -37.53 6.38
CA SER A 61 -3.51 -37.72 7.59
C SER A 61 -4.24 -37.36 8.89
N TYR A 62 -5.54 -37.17 8.84
CA TYR A 62 -6.37 -37.04 10.04
C TYR A 62 -6.30 -38.35 10.88
N GLY A 63 -5.33 -38.40 11.75
CA GLY A 63 -5.07 -39.59 12.58
C GLY A 63 -3.60 -39.91 12.85
N SER A 64 -2.67 -39.31 12.11
CA SER A 64 -1.26 -39.35 12.49
C SER A 64 -0.93 -38.20 13.43
N SER A 65 -0.26 -38.49 14.51
CA SER A 65 0.06 -37.67 15.68
C SER A 65 0.95 -36.43 15.43
N SER A 66 0.95 -35.84 14.28
CA SER A 66 1.90 -34.79 13.87
C SER A 66 1.31 -33.46 13.43
N SER A 67 0.04 -33.37 13.00
CA SER A 67 -0.59 -32.11 12.66
C SER A 67 -1.30 -31.49 13.87
N LEU A 68 -0.87 -30.30 14.29
CA LEU A 68 -1.47 -29.57 15.39
C LEU A 68 -2.33 -28.43 14.82
N ARG A 69 -3.63 -28.43 15.11
CA ARG A 69 -4.50 -27.30 14.80
C ARG A 69 -4.32 -26.20 15.85
N ILE A 70 -4.14 -24.98 15.42
CA ILE A 70 -4.11 -23.81 16.30
C ILE A 70 -5.55 -23.35 16.53
N THR A 71 -5.93 -23.29 17.80
CA THR A 71 -7.27 -22.94 18.30
C THR A 71 -7.15 -21.86 19.37
N ASP A 72 -8.26 -21.24 19.73
CA ASP A 72 -8.27 -20.25 20.81
C ASP A 72 -7.81 -20.80 22.16
N ASP A 73 -7.93 -22.13 22.36
CA ASP A 73 -7.48 -22.81 23.61
C ASP A 73 -5.96 -23.03 23.68
N ASN A 74 -5.22 -22.88 22.54
CA ASN A 74 -3.77 -23.19 22.50
C ASN A 74 -2.90 -22.20 21.76
N CYS A 75 -3.48 -21.17 21.16
CA CYS A 75 -2.75 -20.25 20.27
C CYS A 75 -1.70 -19.41 21.00
N ASP A 76 -1.94 -19.04 22.25
CA ASP A 76 -1.04 -18.24 23.08
C ASP A 76 -0.05 -19.08 23.90
N ASP A 77 -0.25 -20.39 23.97
CA ASP A 77 0.61 -21.33 24.70
C ASP A 77 1.78 -21.86 23.84
N ILE A 78 1.82 -21.57 22.54
CA ILE A 78 2.79 -22.17 21.61
C ILE A 78 3.66 -21.10 20.97
N ASP A 79 4.97 -21.23 21.18
CA ASP A 79 5.99 -20.43 20.50
C ASP A 79 6.39 -21.05 19.16
N PHE A 80 6.32 -20.28 18.07
CA PHE A 80 6.78 -20.66 16.73
C PHE A 80 8.06 -19.94 16.38
N TYR A 81 9.17 -20.66 16.30
CA TYR A 81 10.51 -20.12 16.19
C TYR A 81 10.92 -19.88 14.74
N PHE A 82 11.60 -18.74 14.47
CA PHE A 82 12.15 -18.40 13.16
C PHE A 82 13.34 -19.31 12.79
N SER A 83 14.21 -19.59 13.77
CA SER A 83 15.34 -20.52 13.63
C SER A 83 15.28 -21.58 14.73
N PRO A 84 14.40 -22.60 14.59
CA PRO A 84 14.12 -23.55 15.66
C PRO A 84 15.26 -24.54 15.91
N SER A 85 15.41 -24.97 17.16
CA SER A 85 16.10 -26.21 17.50
C SER A 85 15.19 -27.41 17.22
N SER A 86 15.73 -28.64 17.31
CA SER A 86 15.00 -29.88 17.01
C SER A 86 13.77 -30.14 17.89
N SER A 87 13.65 -29.46 19.03
CA SER A 87 12.52 -29.61 19.97
C SER A 87 11.52 -28.45 19.91
N GLN A 88 11.74 -27.47 19.07
CA GLN A 88 10.91 -26.27 18.95
C GLN A 88 10.03 -26.33 17.69
N HIS A 89 8.88 -25.65 17.71
CA HIS A 89 8.00 -25.52 16.56
C HIS A 89 8.56 -24.50 15.57
N ALA A 90 8.73 -24.91 14.32
CA ALA A 90 9.22 -24.03 13.26
C ALA A 90 8.10 -23.12 12.72
N LEU A 91 8.33 -21.81 12.69
CA LEU A 91 7.38 -20.84 12.11
C LEU A 91 7.08 -21.14 10.63
N SER A 92 8.06 -21.67 9.89
CA SER A 92 7.92 -22.06 8.48
C SER A 92 7.02 -23.29 8.25
N GLU A 93 6.60 -24.01 9.27
CA GLU A 93 5.72 -25.18 9.17
C GLU A 93 4.23 -24.85 9.36
N LEU A 94 3.89 -23.57 9.45
CA LEU A 94 2.51 -23.10 9.59
C LEU A 94 1.80 -23.05 8.24
N THR A 95 0.64 -23.68 8.16
CA THR A 95 -0.21 -23.72 6.96
C THR A 95 -1.64 -23.31 7.30
N TYR A 96 -2.16 -22.32 6.59
CA TYR A 96 -3.57 -21.95 6.67
C TYR A 96 -4.38 -22.69 5.60
N ILE A 97 -5.54 -23.21 6.00
CA ILE A 97 -6.50 -23.92 5.17
C ILE A 97 -7.80 -23.13 5.12
N PRO A 98 -8.21 -22.63 3.92
CA PRO A 98 -9.47 -21.92 3.77
C PRO A 98 -10.69 -22.77 4.09
N SER A 99 -11.78 -22.11 4.49
CA SER A 99 -13.11 -22.74 4.66
C SER A 99 -14.20 -21.78 4.18
N GLY A 100 -15.05 -22.21 3.26
CA GLY A 100 -16.16 -21.41 2.77
C GLY A 100 -15.85 -20.51 1.58
N VAL A 101 -16.63 -19.46 1.42
CA VAL A 101 -16.63 -18.52 0.29
C VAL A 101 -15.88 -17.22 0.64
N ASN A 102 -16.00 -16.22 -0.19
CA ASN A 102 -15.30 -14.94 -0.13
C ASN A 102 -15.23 -14.31 1.27
N TYR A 103 -14.01 -14.15 1.80
CA TYR A 103 -13.75 -13.50 3.10
C TYR A 103 -12.28 -13.10 3.24
N CYS A 104 -11.99 -12.28 4.23
CA CYS A 104 -10.63 -12.03 4.70
C CYS A 104 -10.49 -12.59 6.12
N ALA A 105 -9.65 -13.61 6.29
CA ALA A 105 -9.32 -14.14 7.62
C ALA A 105 -8.27 -13.27 8.28
N GLN A 106 -8.40 -13.07 9.58
CA GLN A 106 -7.46 -12.34 10.43
C GLN A 106 -6.81 -13.32 11.41
N ILE A 107 -5.49 -13.22 11.54
CA ILE A 107 -4.70 -14.04 12.48
C ILE A 107 -3.78 -13.10 13.25
N PRO A 108 -4.23 -12.57 14.41
CA PRO A 108 -3.43 -11.65 15.20
C PRO A 108 -2.28 -12.39 15.89
N PHE A 109 -1.08 -11.79 15.85
CA PHE A 109 0.13 -12.37 16.42
C PHE A 109 0.94 -11.35 17.22
N THR A 110 1.90 -11.87 18.01
CA THR A 110 2.98 -11.07 18.59
C THR A 110 4.31 -11.70 18.19
N ALA A 111 5.15 -10.92 17.55
CA ALA A 111 6.52 -11.29 17.20
C ALA A 111 7.48 -10.83 18.28
N TYR A 112 8.37 -11.74 18.71
CA TYR A 112 9.38 -11.51 19.74
C TYR A 112 10.77 -11.66 19.14
N GLY A 113 11.67 -10.74 19.47
CA GLY A 113 13.00 -10.74 18.91
C GLY A 113 14.10 -10.46 19.92
N SER A 114 15.31 -10.36 19.40
CA SER A 114 16.51 -10.06 20.20
C SER A 114 16.35 -8.75 20.96
N GLY A 115 17.03 -8.62 22.11
CA GLY A 115 16.98 -7.42 22.96
C GLY A 115 15.65 -7.21 23.67
N SER A 116 14.86 -8.29 23.90
CA SER A 116 13.55 -8.23 24.57
C SER A 116 12.57 -7.26 23.86
N ARG A 117 12.61 -7.22 22.54
CA ARG A 117 11.70 -6.45 21.70
C ARG A 117 10.50 -7.29 21.31
N SER A 118 9.34 -6.65 21.23
CA SER A 118 8.14 -7.30 20.71
C SER A 118 7.29 -6.30 19.91
N VAL A 119 6.61 -6.81 18.89
CA VAL A 119 5.66 -6.06 18.07
C VAL A 119 4.44 -6.95 17.79
N SER A 120 3.26 -6.38 17.84
CA SER A 120 2.03 -7.06 17.43
C SER A 120 1.69 -6.68 15.99
N GLY A 121 1.07 -7.63 15.29
CA GLY A 121 0.56 -7.43 13.93
C GLY A 121 -0.52 -8.45 13.62
N THR A 122 -1.07 -8.38 12.41
CA THR A 122 -2.09 -9.32 11.94
C THR A 122 -1.68 -9.89 10.58
N ILE A 123 -1.85 -11.19 10.42
CA ILE A 123 -1.80 -11.82 9.10
C ILE A 123 -3.20 -11.80 8.53
N LEU A 124 -3.36 -11.15 7.36
CA LEU A 124 -4.60 -11.07 6.61
C LEU A 124 -4.58 -12.05 5.44
N ILE A 125 -5.55 -12.96 5.38
CA ILE A 125 -5.64 -13.94 4.30
C ILE A 125 -6.94 -13.75 3.55
N SER A 126 -6.84 -13.15 2.36
CA SER A 126 -7.96 -12.91 1.46
C SER A 126 -8.25 -14.16 0.64
N VAL A 127 -9.43 -14.74 0.85
CA VAL A 127 -9.87 -15.95 0.17
C VAL A 127 -10.87 -15.60 -0.91
N ASN A 128 -10.50 -15.85 -2.17
CA ASN A 128 -11.31 -15.57 -3.35
C ASN A 128 -11.74 -14.10 -3.50
N LEU A 129 -10.92 -13.17 -3.00
CA LEU A 129 -11.09 -11.73 -3.12
C LEU A 129 -10.06 -11.17 -4.12
N SER A 130 -10.46 -10.13 -4.86
CA SER A 130 -9.51 -9.37 -5.70
C SER A 130 -8.58 -8.53 -4.82
N GLU A 131 -7.30 -8.52 -5.16
CA GLU A 131 -6.33 -7.62 -4.54
C GLU A 131 -6.53 -6.20 -5.06
N VAL A 132 -6.70 -5.26 -4.14
CA VAL A 132 -6.79 -3.83 -4.46
C VAL A 132 -5.42 -3.20 -4.21
N PRO A 133 -4.86 -2.46 -5.18
CA PRO A 133 -3.65 -1.67 -4.95
C PRO A 133 -3.84 -0.71 -3.78
N ASP A 134 -2.79 -0.51 -3.01
CA ASP A 134 -2.83 0.38 -1.85
C ASP A 134 -3.23 1.80 -2.25
N VAL A 135 -4.09 2.42 -1.45
CA VAL A 135 -4.53 3.81 -1.64
C VAL A 135 -3.75 4.69 -0.67
N TYR A 136 -2.99 5.63 -1.20
CA TYR A 136 -2.08 6.46 -0.42
C TYR A 136 -2.64 7.87 -0.21
N GLY A 137 -2.41 8.43 0.99
CA GLY A 137 -2.83 9.79 1.32
C GLY A 137 -1.96 10.43 2.42
N PRO A 138 -0.93 11.24 2.06
CA PRO A 138 -0.14 11.96 3.06
C PRO A 138 -0.97 13.09 3.71
N THR A 139 -0.64 13.42 4.97
CA THR A 139 -1.23 14.54 5.70
C THR A 139 -0.24 15.12 6.69
N PRO A 140 -0.25 16.46 6.92
CA PRO A 140 0.56 17.06 7.97
C PRO A 140 0.20 16.54 9.36
N ARG A 141 1.18 16.46 10.25
CA ARG A 141 0.92 16.13 11.66
C ARG A 141 -0.15 17.03 12.27
N ASN A 142 -0.92 16.51 13.20
CA ASN A 142 -2.05 17.19 13.84
C ASN A 142 -3.16 17.64 12.88
N THR A 143 -3.14 17.21 11.62
CA THR A 143 -4.15 17.52 10.62
C THR A 143 -4.99 16.29 10.32
N ALA A 144 -6.30 16.40 10.50
CA ALA A 144 -7.19 15.29 10.20
C ALA A 144 -7.34 15.08 8.69
N VAL A 145 -7.36 13.82 8.25
CA VAL A 145 -7.55 13.44 6.85
C VAL A 145 -8.84 12.64 6.67
N THR A 146 -9.66 13.05 5.71
CA THR A 146 -10.86 12.30 5.30
C THR A 146 -10.48 11.19 4.34
N PHE A 147 -11.08 10.03 4.48
CA PHE A 147 -10.83 8.89 3.59
C PHE A 147 -11.13 9.26 2.13
N PRO A 148 -10.23 8.92 1.19
CA PRO A 148 -10.38 9.25 -0.22
C PRO A 148 -11.36 8.27 -0.91
N ALA A 149 -12.65 8.40 -0.61
CA ALA A 149 -13.71 7.47 -1.05
C ALA A 149 -13.72 7.23 -2.57
N ALA A 150 -13.44 8.26 -3.37
CA ALA A 150 -13.39 8.13 -4.83
C ALA A 150 -12.18 7.31 -5.30
N SER A 151 -11.01 7.45 -4.66
CA SER A 151 -9.82 6.66 -4.98
C SER A 151 -10.03 5.20 -4.60
N ILE A 152 -10.60 4.94 -3.41
CA ILE A 152 -10.96 3.58 -2.98
C ILE A 152 -11.95 2.94 -3.97
N TYR A 153 -13.01 3.67 -4.38
CA TYR A 153 -13.95 3.20 -5.38
C TYR A 153 -13.27 2.82 -6.70
N THR A 154 -12.41 3.72 -7.20
CA THR A 154 -11.69 3.51 -8.46
C THR A 154 -10.79 2.29 -8.40
N ALA A 155 -10.00 2.16 -7.34
CA ALA A 155 -9.11 1.03 -7.13
C ALA A 155 -9.87 -0.31 -7.07
N VAL A 156 -10.96 -0.38 -6.28
CA VAL A 156 -11.82 -1.57 -6.18
C VAL A 156 -12.44 -1.93 -7.52
N ALA A 157 -13.00 -0.94 -8.24
CA ALA A 157 -13.64 -1.19 -9.53
C ALA A 157 -12.66 -1.68 -10.59
N GLN A 158 -11.43 -1.16 -10.60
CA GLN A 158 -10.37 -1.61 -11.51
C GLN A 158 -9.89 -3.03 -11.21
N SER A 159 -9.74 -3.38 -9.93
CA SER A 159 -9.23 -4.69 -9.53
C SER A 159 -10.26 -5.80 -9.63
N SER A 160 -11.50 -5.55 -9.20
CA SER A 160 -12.55 -6.58 -9.13
C SER A 160 -13.46 -6.62 -10.36
N GLY A 161 -13.49 -5.56 -11.17
CA GLY A 161 -14.49 -5.38 -12.23
C GLY A 161 -15.90 -5.10 -11.70
N LEU A 162 -16.08 -4.94 -10.37
CA LEU A 162 -17.36 -4.76 -9.69
C LEU A 162 -17.44 -3.38 -9.03
N GLY A 163 -18.67 -2.87 -8.86
CA GLY A 163 -18.88 -1.60 -8.17
C GLY A 163 -18.79 -1.74 -6.65
N LEU A 164 -18.06 -0.84 -6.02
CA LEU A 164 -17.99 -0.71 -4.57
C LEU A 164 -19.31 -0.17 -4.00
N ALA A 165 -19.96 -0.92 -3.10
CA ALA A 165 -21.10 -0.42 -2.34
C ALA A 165 -20.73 0.06 -0.94
N SER A 166 -19.83 -0.65 -0.26
CA SER A 166 -19.35 -0.31 1.08
C SER A 166 -17.96 -0.89 1.33
N ILE A 167 -17.29 -0.38 2.38
CA ILE A 167 -16.12 -1.03 2.98
C ILE A 167 -16.38 -1.40 4.42
N GLN A 168 -15.69 -2.42 4.90
CA GLN A 168 -15.54 -2.75 6.31
C GLN A 168 -14.06 -2.60 6.67
N LEU A 169 -13.78 -1.88 7.74
CA LEU A 169 -12.42 -1.77 8.26
C LEU A 169 -12.07 -3.10 8.94
N LEU A 170 -10.89 -3.64 8.69
CA LEU A 170 -10.43 -4.87 9.31
C LEU A 170 -9.73 -4.61 10.65
N GLU A 171 -8.97 -3.50 10.69
CA GLU A 171 -8.27 -3.04 11.88
C GLU A 171 -8.40 -1.53 12.02
N LEU A 172 -8.16 -1.05 13.25
CA LEU A 172 -8.10 0.37 13.56
C LEU A 172 -6.68 0.73 13.98
N PRO A 173 -6.20 1.93 13.63
CA PRO A 173 -4.91 2.42 14.08
C PRO A 173 -4.79 2.39 15.59
N ALA A 174 -3.58 2.21 16.08
CA ALA A 174 -3.28 2.34 17.49
C ALA A 174 -3.58 3.76 18.00
N THR A 175 -3.98 3.87 19.24
CA THR A 175 -4.39 5.16 19.81
C THR A 175 -3.24 6.18 19.92
N ASN A 176 -1.99 5.71 19.93
CA ASN A 176 -0.77 6.52 19.88
C ASN A 176 -0.45 7.02 18.47
N GLU A 177 -1.00 6.42 17.41
CA GLU A 177 -0.93 6.89 16.03
C GLU A 177 -2.07 7.86 15.71
N GLY A 178 -3.28 7.51 16.14
CA GLY A 178 -4.46 8.34 15.92
C GLY A 178 -5.77 7.57 16.08
N ILE A 179 -6.86 8.22 15.70
CA ILE A 179 -8.23 7.67 15.86
C ILE A 179 -9.03 7.97 14.58
N ILE A 180 -9.78 6.99 14.10
CA ILE A 180 -10.74 7.19 13.03
C ILE A 180 -12.09 7.58 13.63
N TYR A 181 -12.63 8.70 13.19
CA TYR A 181 -13.96 9.20 13.56
C TYR A 181 -14.91 9.17 12.37
N VAL A 182 -16.22 9.12 12.67
CA VAL A 182 -17.30 9.24 11.69
C VAL A 182 -17.91 10.66 11.77
N GLY A 183 -17.88 11.38 10.65
CA GLY A 183 -18.36 12.76 10.57
C GLY A 183 -17.33 13.81 10.94
N SER A 184 -17.77 15.06 11.12
CA SER A 184 -16.87 16.20 11.36
C SER A 184 -16.38 16.33 12.81
N GLY A 185 -17.05 15.64 13.75
CA GLY A 185 -16.73 15.70 15.19
C GLY A 185 -15.83 14.55 15.63
N THR A 186 -15.61 14.49 16.96
CA THR A 186 -14.85 13.43 17.65
C THR A 186 -15.72 12.60 18.60
N SER A 187 -17.04 12.71 18.48
CA SER A 187 -18.00 12.02 19.36
C SER A 187 -18.24 10.56 18.96
N LYS A 188 -18.11 10.23 17.68
CA LYS A 188 -18.32 8.87 17.18
C LYS A 188 -17.03 8.33 16.56
N ARG A 189 -16.47 7.28 17.16
CA ARG A 189 -15.34 6.52 16.60
C ARG A 189 -15.85 5.53 15.57
N ALA A 190 -15.03 5.26 14.57
CA ALA A 190 -15.24 4.14 13.67
C ALA A 190 -14.99 2.82 14.42
N ASP A 191 -15.57 1.75 13.90
CA ASP A 191 -15.39 0.37 14.36
C ASP A 191 -15.16 -0.58 13.20
N THR A 192 -14.83 -1.83 13.49
CA THR A 192 -14.55 -2.87 12.50
C THR A 192 -15.77 -3.70 12.11
N GLU A 193 -16.94 -3.45 12.70
CA GLU A 193 -18.18 -4.19 12.43
C GLU A 193 -19.08 -3.47 11.43
N THR A 194 -18.94 -2.15 11.31
CA THR A 194 -19.79 -1.30 10.48
C THR A 194 -19.40 -1.36 9.00
N LEU A 195 -20.41 -1.50 8.13
CA LEU A 195 -20.26 -1.31 6.69
C LEU A 195 -20.41 0.17 6.33
N TYR A 196 -19.33 0.82 5.96
CA TYR A 196 -19.30 2.23 5.54
C TYR A 196 -19.62 2.35 4.07
N GLY A 197 -20.79 2.90 3.74
CA GLY A 197 -21.30 3.00 2.37
C GLY A 197 -20.52 3.96 1.48
N TYR A 198 -20.42 3.67 0.19
CA TYR A 198 -19.85 4.60 -0.79
C TYR A 198 -20.81 5.74 -1.13
N SER A 199 -21.98 5.41 -1.66
CA SER A 199 -22.99 6.40 -2.10
C SER A 199 -24.28 6.39 -1.27
N SER A 200 -24.53 5.35 -0.49
CA SER A 200 -25.72 5.13 0.31
C SER A 200 -25.37 4.64 1.72
N GLY A 201 -26.33 4.63 2.62
CA GLY A 201 -26.13 4.24 4.01
C GLY A 201 -26.08 5.43 4.98
N SER A 202 -26.29 5.15 6.27
CA SER A 202 -26.23 6.15 7.34
C SER A 202 -24.81 6.63 7.62
N GLU A 203 -23.83 5.75 7.41
CA GLU A 203 -22.40 6.02 7.58
C GLU A 203 -21.69 5.73 6.27
N ARG A 204 -20.84 6.68 5.86
CA ARG A 204 -20.20 6.65 4.55
C ARG A 204 -18.68 6.72 4.65
N ILE A 205 -18.00 6.13 3.66
CA ILE A 205 -16.54 6.24 3.53
C ILE A 205 -16.08 7.70 3.56
N SER A 206 -16.81 8.60 2.88
CA SER A 206 -16.51 10.05 2.85
C SER A 206 -16.70 10.76 4.19
N GLN A 207 -17.27 10.10 5.18
CA GLN A 207 -17.41 10.61 6.55
C GLN A 207 -16.33 10.05 7.48
N LEU A 208 -15.59 9.02 7.06
CA LEU A 208 -14.46 8.51 7.82
C LEU A 208 -13.32 9.52 7.80
N ARG A 209 -12.79 9.83 8.97
CA ARG A 209 -11.76 10.83 9.16
C ARG A 209 -10.74 10.34 10.18
N PHE A 210 -9.54 10.11 9.74
CA PHE A 210 -8.42 9.84 10.64
C PHE A 210 -7.91 11.13 11.26
N VAL A 211 -7.74 11.13 12.57
CA VAL A 211 -7.17 12.23 13.35
C VAL A 211 -5.89 11.74 13.99
N PRO A 212 -4.72 12.18 13.49
CA PRO A 212 -3.44 11.78 14.06
C PRO A 212 -3.34 12.10 15.55
N ALA A 213 -2.67 11.27 16.32
CA ALA A 213 -2.32 11.60 17.70
C ALA A 213 -1.42 12.83 17.75
N SER A 214 -1.48 13.58 18.84
CA SER A 214 -0.73 14.84 18.96
C SER A 214 0.78 14.61 18.77
N GLY A 215 1.36 15.26 17.78
CA GLY A 215 2.79 15.16 17.46
C GLY A 215 3.21 13.87 16.75
N PHE A 216 2.30 12.96 16.45
CA PHE A 216 2.62 11.72 15.70
C PHE A 216 3.09 12.06 14.28
N THR A 217 4.12 11.38 13.84
CA THR A 217 4.65 11.33 12.47
C THR A 217 5.01 9.89 12.13
N GLY A 218 4.81 9.49 10.89
CA GLY A 218 5.05 8.12 10.44
C GLY A 218 3.97 7.66 9.48
N SER A 219 3.95 6.38 9.14
CA SER A 219 2.96 5.74 8.29
C SER A 219 1.89 5.04 9.14
N VAL A 220 0.64 5.13 8.70
CA VAL A 220 -0.50 4.39 9.29
C VAL A 220 -1.18 3.61 8.18
N GLU A 221 -1.32 2.31 8.38
CA GLU A 221 -2.00 1.42 7.46
C GLU A 221 -3.39 1.06 8.00
N ILE A 222 -4.41 1.14 7.14
CA ILE A 222 -5.80 0.87 7.51
C ILE A 222 -6.35 -0.16 6.52
N PRO A 223 -6.30 -1.46 6.85
CA PRO A 223 -6.80 -2.50 5.98
C PRO A 223 -8.33 -2.51 5.94
N TYR A 224 -8.88 -2.83 4.76
CA TYR A 224 -10.32 -2.90 4.55
C TYR A 224 -10.72 -4.04 3.60
N VAL A 225 -11.96 -4.49 3.74
CA VAL A 225 -12.67 -5.31 2.76
C VAL A 225 -13.70 -4.45 2.05
N ALA A 226 -13.72 -4.54 0.72
CA ALA A 226 -14.72 -3.92 -0.13
C ALA A 226 -15.87 -4.90 -0.38
N CYS A 227 -17.11 -4.42 -0.25
CA CYS A 227 -18.32 -5.22 -0.40
C CYS A 227 -19.20 -4.70 -1.54
N ASN A 228 -19.95 -5.63 -2.17
CA ASN A 228 -20.99 -5.34 -3.15
C ASN A 228 -22.30 -4.84 -2.48
N SER A 229 -23.33 -4.59 -3.27
CA SER A 229 -24.64 -4.11 -2.77
C SER A 229 -25.40 -5.11 -1.90
N SER A 230 -25.03 -6.39 -1.93
CA SER A 230 -25.57 -7.43 -1.05
C SER A 230 -24.82 -7.53 0.28
N GLY A 231 -23.70 -6.81 0.42
CA GLY A 231 -22.82 -6.89 1.58
C GLY A 231 -21.76 -7.99 1.48
N ASP A 232 -21.67 -8.69 0.33
CA ASP A 232 -20.69 -9.76 0.17
C ASP A 232 -19.31 -9.16 -0.15
N PRO A 233 -18.22 -9.67 0.46
CA PRO A 233 -16.86 -9.27 0.15
C PRO A 233 -16.48 -9.57 -1.30
N ILE A 234 -15.87 -8.60 -1.99
CA ILE A 234 -15.45 -8.72 -3.40
C ILE A 234 -13.97 -8.44 -3.60
N ALA A 235 -13.37 -7.65 -2.73
CA ALA A 235 -11.97 -7.26 -2.82
C ALA A 235 -11.42 -6.87 -1.45
N SER A 236 -10.11 -6.85 -1.29
CA SER A 236 -9.45 -6.34 -0.08
C SER A 236 -8.27 -5.44 -0.45
N GLY A 237 -8.01 -4.44 0.36
CA GLY A 237 -6.93 -3.47 0.17
C GLY A 237 -6.57 -2.76 1.46
N LYS A 238 -5.68 -1.78 1.40
CA LYS A 238 -5.38 -0.89 2.52
C LYS A 238 -5.30 0.56 2.09
N LEU A 239 -5.62 1.45 3.03
CA LEU A 239 -5.35 2.87 2.96
C LEU A 239 -4.07 3.15 3.75
N CYS A 240 -3.06 3.71 3.09
CA CYS A 240 -1.78 4.08 3.68
C CYS A 240 -1.73 5.60 3.87
N LEU A 241 -1.56 6.05 5.10
CA LEU A 241 -1.49 7.47 5.46
C LEU A 241 -0.09 7.82 5.95
N GLY A 242 0.62 8.69 5.21
CA GLY A 242 1.88 9.28 5.64
C GLY A 242 1.61 10.55 6.48
N ILE A 243 2.05 10.59 7.74
CA ILE A 243 1.88 11.74 8.63
C ILE A 243 3.22 12.45 8.78
N VAL A 244 3.37 13.63 8.16
CA VAL A 244 4.63 14.38 8.05
C VAL A 244 4.77 15.47 9.10
N SER A 245 6.02 15.79 9.48
CA SER A 245 6.32 16.64 10.65
C SER A 245 6.18 18.13 10.38
N ALA A 246 6.56 18.61 9.22
CA ALA A 246 6.58 20.03 8.85
C ALA A 246 6.53 20.23 7.35
N MET A 247 6.45 21.46 6.93
CA MET A 247 6.13 21.84 5.58
C MET A 247 6.81 23.13 5.20
N GLU A 248 7.38 23.17 4.02
CA GLU A 248 7.60 24.43 3.36
C GLU A 248 6.28 24.94 2.77
N ASP A 249 5.91 26.17 3.11
CA ASP A 249 4.72 26.81 2.56
C ASP A 249 5.04 27.38 1.19
N PHE A 250 4.55 26.73 0.14
CA PHE A 250 4.53 27.34 -1.19
C PHE A 250 3.32 28.27 -1.29
N SER A 251 3.55 29.51 -1.75
CA SER A 251 2.54 30.56 -1.72
C SER A 251 1.32 30.31 -2.63
N ASP A 252 1.44 29.39 -3.58
CA ASP A 252 0.42 29.04 -4.58
C ASP A 252 -0.28 27.68 -4.33
N ILE A 253 0.05 26.98 -3.25
CA ILE A 253 -0.66 25.76 -2.83
C ILE A 253 -1.14 25.87 -1.39
N THR A 254 -2.33 25.37 -1.15
CA THR A 254 -2.98 25.38 0.15
C THR A 254 -3.49 24.00 0.49
N SER A 255 -3.94 23.79 1.71
CA SER A 255 -4.55 22.52 2.15
C SER A 255 -5.76 22.08 1.31
N SER A 256 -6.34 22.95 0.51
CA SER A 256 -7.40 22.64 -0.46
C SER A 256 -6.88 22.25 -1.85
N THR A 257 -5.60 22.45 -2.12
CA THR A 257 -4.97 22.03 -3.38
C THR A 257 -4.83 20.51 -3.40
N TRP A 258 -5.35 19.85 -4.41
CA TRP A 258 -5.42 18.38 -4.46
C TRP A 258 -4.08 17.66 -4.28
N CYS A 259 -2.98 18.25 -4.80
CA CYS A 259 -1.64 17.68 -4.70
C CYS A 259 -0.86 18.15 -3.45
N TYR A 260 -1.45 19.02 -2.62
CA TYR A 260 -0.83 19.62 -1.46
C TYR A 260 -0.07 18.60 -0.61
N LYS A 261 -0.73 17.50 -0.25
CA LYS A 261 -0.17 16.47 0.62
C LYS A 261 1.07 15.78 0.05
N TYR A 262 1.08 15.49 -1.26
CA TYR A 262 2.21 14.87 -1.94
C TYR A 262 3.40 15.82 -2.06
N VAL A 263 3.11 17.08 -2.43
CA VAL A 263 4.14 18.12 -2.56
C VAL A 263 4.85 18.36 -1.25
N LEU A 264 4.09 18.32 -0.15
CA LEU A 264 4.65 18.55 1.18
C LEU A 264 5.65 17.50 1.62
N GLU A 265 5.26 16.23 1.55
CA GLU A 265 6.10 15.12 1.99
C GLU A 265 7.37 15.03 1.14
N LEU A 266 7.23 15.21 -0.18
CA LEU A 266 8.37 15.23 -1.09
C LEU A 266 9.29 16.46 -0.90
N SER A 267 8.74 17.60 -0.48
CA SER A 267 9.53 18.79 -0.14
C SER A 267 10.26 18.62 1.19
N ASP A 268 9.59 18.04 2.21
CA ASP A 268 10.21 17.72 3.51
C ASP A 268 11.35 16.69 3.37
N ALA A 269 11.24 15.80 2.37
CA ALA A 269 12.26 14.81 2.02
C ALA A 269 13.35 15.33 1.05
N ASP A 270 13.35 16.61 0.69
CA ASP A 270 14.26 17.22 -0.29
C ASP A 270 14.20 16.58 -1.71
N VAL A 271 13.09 15.90 -2.04
CA VAL A 271 12.90 15.25 -3.35
C VAL A 271 12.44 16.25 -4.41
N ILE A 272 11.62 17.23 -4.01
CA ILE A 272 11.14 18.29 -4.88
C ILE A 272 11.38 19.68 -4.30
N ASP A 273 11.69 20.61 -5.20
CA ASP A 273 11.89 22.01 -4.87
C ASP A 273 10.77 22.89 -5.47
N GLY A 274 10.50 24.01 -4.81
CA GLY A 274 9.72 25.12 -5.37
C GLY A 274 10.58 25.98 -6.32
N TYR A 275 9.96 27.02 -6.79
CA TYR A 275 10.65 28.06 -7.56
C TYR A 275 11.20 29.13 -6.62
N SER A 276 12.20 29.89 -7.11
CA SER A 276 12.82 30.97 -6.35
C SER A 276 11.88 32.13 -5.98
N ASP A 277 10.66 32.14 -6.54
CA ASP A 277 9.60 33.09 -6.21
C ASP A 277 8.69 32.58 -5.05
N GLY A 278 9.02 31.45 -4.43
CA GLY A 278 8.26 30.86 -3.34
C GLY A 278 7.00 30.12 -3.80
N THR A 279 6.89 29.76 -5.08
CA THR A 279 5.76 29.01 -5.62
C THR A 279 6.15 27.58 -5.98
N PHE A 280 5.18 26.66 -6.04
CA PHE A 280 5.34 25.31 -6.56
C PHE A 280 4.88 25.14 -7.99
N LYS A 281 3.86 25.88 -8.42
CA LYS A 281 3.22 25.85 -9.74
C LYS A 281 2.66 24.46 -10.10
N PRO A 282 1.71 23.94 -9.33
CA PRO A 282 1.22 22.56 -9.46
C PRO A 282 0.61 22.23 -10.81
N ASP A 283 0.02 23.23 -11.50
CA ASP A 283 -0.63 23.08 -12.80
C ASP A 283 0.32 23.23 -13.99
N ASN A 284 1.57 23.67 -13.77
CA ASN A 284 2.55 23.76 -14.82
C ASN A 284 2.91 22.36 -15.34
N GLN A 285 3.06 22.24 -16.66
CA GLN A 285 3.54 21.00 -17.28
C GLN A 285 4.97 20.70 -16.84
N VAL A 286 5.21 19.44 -16.46
CA VAL A 286 6.55 18.97 -16.12
C VAL A 286 7.30 18.63 -17.42
N THR A 287 8.56 19.07 -17.49
CA THR A 287 9.42 18.73 -18.63
C THR A 287 9.96 17.30 -18.51
N TYR A 288 10.36 16.72 -19.65
CA TYR A 288 10.94 15.38 -19.71
C TYR A 288 12.16 15.26 -18.77
N GLY A 289 13.05 16.25 -18.78
CA GLY A 289 14.24 16.25 -17.93
C GLY A 289 13.93 16.31 -16.43
N ALA A 290 12.97 17.17 -16.05
CA ALA A 290 12.55 17.29 -14.65
C ALA A 290 11.86 15.99 -14.16
N ALA A 291 10.96 15.43 -14.97
CA ALA A 291 10.31 14.17 -14.63
C ALA A 291 11.33 13.01 -14.53
N LEU A 292 12.30 12.96 -15.43
CA LEU A 292 13.34 11.94 -15.42
C LEU A 292 14.20 12.00 -14.15
N LYS A 293 14.60 13.22 -13.71
CA LYS A 293 15.27 13.42 -12.41
C LYS A 293 14.44 12.84 -11.27
N LEU A 294 13.18 13.27 -11.16
CA LEU A 294 12.30 12.88 -10.07
C LEU A 294 12.08 11.37 -10.00
N ILE A 295 11.78 10.74 -11.15
CA ILE A 295 11.56 9.29 -11.24
C ILE A 295 12.81 8.52 -10.83
N MET A 296 13.99 8.94 -11.30
CA MET A 296 15.23 8.24 -10.99
C MET A 296 15.61 8.37 -9.52
N LEU A 297 15.47 9.55 -8.92
CA LEU A 297 15.72 9.75 -7.49
C LEU A 297 14.74 8.91 -6.65
N ALA A 298 13.44 8.95 -6.97
CA ALA A 298 12.43 8.12 -6.31
C ALA A 298 12.65 6.61 -6.49
N ALA A 299 13.34 6.19 -7.53
CA ALA A 299 13.73 4.79 -7.75
C ALA A 299 15.10 4.43 -7.12
N GLY A 300 15.66 5.31 -6.28
CA GLY A 300 16.90 5.06 -5.54
C GLY A 300 18.20 5.29 -6.33
N TYR A 301 18.13 5.96 -7.50
CA TYR A 301 19.34 6.34 -8.22
C TYR A 301 20.00 7.58 -7.59
N ASP A 302 21.31 7.60 -7.56
CA ASP A 302 22.08 8.78 -7.11
C ASP A 302 21.87 10.00 -8.01
N GLU A 303 22.09 11.19 -7.46
CA GLU A 303 22.12 12.43 -8.23
C GLU A 303 23.12 12.39 -9.39
N GLN A 304 22.68 12.85 -10.56
CA GLN A 304 23.48 12.85 -11.78
C GLN A 304 23.97 14.24 -12.12
N LYS A 305 25.29 14.41 -12.28
CA LYS A 305 25.86 15.67 -12.73
C LYS A 305 25.61 15.88 -14.22
N PRO A 306 25.34 17.14 -14.66
CA PRO A 306 25.19 17.46 -16.08
C PRO A 306 26.41 17.05 -16.91
N VAL A 307 26.19 16.46 -18.08
CA VAL A 307 27.25 16.12 -19.06
C VAL A 307 27.33 17.12 -20.21
N ASN A 308 26.39 18.07 -20.27
CA ASN A 308 26.38 19.20 -21.21
C ASN A 308 25.65 20.40 -20.58
N SER A 309 25.27 21.41 -21.37
CA SER A 309 24.62 22.63 -20.89
C SER A 309 23.21 22.44 -20.33
N ASN A 310 22.54 21.31 -20.57
CA ASN A 310 21.24 21.00 -19.98
C ASN A 310 21.44 20.35 -18.62
N VAL A 311 20.84 20.90 -17.56
CA VAL A 311 20.99 20.44 -16.17
C VAL A 311 20.53 18.98 -15.94
N PHE A 312 19.66 18.45 -16.79
CA PHE A 312 19.15 17.06 -16.71
C PHE A 312 19.92 16.09 -17.62
N SER A 313 20.96 16.53 -18.32
CA SER A 313 21.66 15.70 -19.31
C SER A 313 22.37 14.48 -18.69
N GLY A 314 22.80 14.57 -17.44
CA GLY A 314 23.36 13.43 -16.71
C GLY A 314 22.32 12.33 -16.44
N TYR A 315 21.14 12.73 -16.03
CA TYR A 315 20.02 11.80 -15.85
C TYR A 315 19.64 11.10 -17.14
N LEU A 316 19.61 11.82 -18.27
CA LEU A 316 19.34 11.20 -19.57
C LEU A 316 20.43 10.19 -19.95
N ALA A 317 21.71 10.56 -19.80
CA ALA A 317 22.82 9.66 -20.08
C ALA A 317 22.75 8.37 -19.23
N ARG A 318 22.47 8.50 -17.93
CA ARG A 318 22.29 7.36 -17.05
C ARG A 318 21.06 6.53 -17.43
N ALA A 319 19.91 7.17 -17.69
CA ALA A 319 18.70 6.48 -18.07
C ALA A 319 18.84 5.69 -19.40
N GLN A 320 19.61 6.23 -20.34
CA GLN A 320 19.92 5.52 -21.61
C GLN A 320 20.86 4.32 -21.36
N ALA A 321 21.85 4.47 -20.50
CA ALA A 321 22.77 3.39 -20.13
C ALA A 321 22.04 2.22 -19.44
N GLU A 322 21.04 2.52 -18.60
CA GLU A 322 20.20 1.54 -17.91
C GLU A 322 19.01 1.02 -18.76
N GLY A 323 18.84 1.52 -20.00
CA GLY A 323 17.74 1.09 -20.87
C GLY A 323 16.35 1.62 -20.45
N LEU A 324 16.30 2.60 -19.54
CA LEU A 324 15.04 3.23 -19.12
C LEU A 324 14.45 4.07 -20.24
N VAL A 325 15.32 4.76 -20.98
CA VAL A 325 14.97 5.63 -22.12
C VAL A 325 15.75 5.19 -23.36
N SER A 326 15.09 5.11 -24.49
CA SER A 326 15.72 4.81 -25.78
C SER A 326 15.59 6.00 -26.75
N GLY A 327 16.62 6.14 -27.62
CA GLY A 327 16.65 7.17 -28.65
C GLY A 327 16.89 8.59 -28.12
N SER A 328 16.65 9.58 -28.97
CA SER A 328 16.83 11.02 -28.66
C SER A 328 15.53 11.57 -28.11
N VAL A 329 15.61 12.29 -26.98
CA VAL A 329 14.49 12.97 -26.35
C VAL A 329 14.79 14.45 -26.15
N ASN A 330 13.77 15.32 -26.26
CA ASN A 330 13.89 16.72 -25.92
C ASN A 330 13.60 16.91 -24.42
N LEU A 331 14.65 17.12 -23.63
CA LEU A 331 14.57 17.29 -22.18
C LEU A 331 13.71 18.47 -21.73
N ASN A 332 13.51 19.46 -22.59
CA ASN A 332 12.71 20.64 -22.31
C ASN A 332 11.23 20.52 -22.77
N ALA A 333 10.87 19.45 -23.48
CA ALA A 333 9.50 19.22 -23.88
C ALA A 333 8.67 18.65 -22.71
N PRO A 334 7.35 18.93 -22.66
CA PRO A 334 6.45 18.28 -21.72
C PRO A 334 6.46 16.76 -21.90
N ILE A 335 6.44 16.02 -20.79
CA ILE A 335 6.41 14.55 -20.81
C ILE A 335 4.97 14.03 -20.76
N THR A 336 4.71 12.91 -21.45
CA THR A 336 3.40 12.25 -21.43
C THR A 336 3.26 11.26 -20.27
N ARG A 337 2.02 10.96 -19.89
CA ARG A 337 1.69 9.94 -18.88
C ARG A 337 2.28 8.58 -19.26
N LEU A 338 2.22 8.19 -20.52
CA LEU A 338 2.79 6.95 -21.03
C LEU A 338 4.31 6.91 -20.83
N ALA A 339 5.03 7.96 -21.21
CA ALA A 339 6.49 8.01 -21.08
C ALA A 339 6.92 7.94 -19.61
N VAL A 340 6.24 8.69 -18.70
CA VAL A 340 6.48 8.60 -17.26
C VAL A 340 6.29 7.16 -16.76
N SER A 341 5.19 6.50 -17.16
CA SER A 341 4.90 5.14 -16.70
C SER A 341 5.95 4.13 -17.19
N GLN A 342 6.37 4.24 -18.44
CA GLN A 342 7.41 3.35 -18.98
C GLN A 342 8.76 3.54 -18.27
N ILE A 343 9.15 4.78 -17.99
CA ILE A 343 10.39 5.07 -17.28
C ILE A 343 10.30 4.60 -15.83
N ALA A 344 9.22 4.92 -15.13
CA ALA A 344 9.02 4.59 -13.72
C ALA A 344 8.99 3.05 -13.50
N ALA A 345 8.20 2.32 -14.29
CA ALA A 345 8.13 0.87 -14.17
C ALA A 345 9.47 0.18 -14.41
N LYS A 346 10.24 0.65 -15.40
CA LYS A 346 11.59 0.14 -15.67
C LYS A 346 12.57 0.50 -14.55
N ALA A 347 12.54 1.75 -14.06
CA ALA A 347 13.43 2.21 -13.01
C ALA A 347 13.21 1.44 -11.70
N MET A 348 11.98 1.07 -11.40
CA MET A 348 11.61 0.23 -10.25
C MET A 348 11.82 -1.28 -10.50
N GLY A 349 12.23 -1.69 -11.70
CA GLY A 349 12.40 -3.11 -12.04
C GLY A 349 11.11 -3.92 -12.02
N LEU A 350 9.94 -3.27 -12.22
CA LEU A 350 8.66 -3.95 -12.16
C LEU A 350 8.53 -5.01 -13.28
N SER A 351 8.10 -6.20 -12.90
CA SER A 351 7.87 -7.28 -13.85
C SER A 351 6.67 -6.97 -14.76
N ILE A 352 6.87 -7.10 -16.06
CA ILE A 352 5.80 -7.05 -17.07
C ILE A 352 5.35 -8.46 -17.53
N SER A 353 5.92 -9.50 -16.92
CA SER A 353 5.53 -10.88 -17.13
C SER A 353 4.38 -11.25 -16.19
N ASN A 354 3.47 -12.08 -16.67
CA ASN A 354 2.33 -12.58 -15.87
C ASN A 354 1.35 -11.49 -15.36
N LEU A 355 1.27 -10.38 -16.08
CA LEU A 355 0.25 -9.39 -15.81
C LEU A 355 -1.14 -10.01 -15.99
N SER A 356 -2.09 -9.57 -15.15
CA SER A 356 -3.49 -10.01 -15.24
C SER A 356 -4.01 -9.87 -16.67
N SER A 357 -4.83 -10.81 -17.13
CA SER A 357 -5.55 -10.71 -18.39
C SER A 357 -6.63 -9.60 -18.34
N VAL A 358 -7.02 -9.16 -17.13
CA VAL A 358 -7.92 -8.04 -16.90
C VAL A 358 -7.17 -6.75 -17.21
N ARG A 359 -7.64 -6.01 -18.20
CA ARG A 359 -7.04 -4.72 -18.58
C ARG A 359 -7.63 -3.61 -17.71
N PRO A 360 -6.81 -2.92 -16.91
CA PRO A 360 -7.33 -1.87 -16.03
C PRO A 360 -7.86 -0.64 -16.79
N PHE A 361 -7.42 -0.43 -18.04
CA PHE A 361 -7.77 0.74 -18.85
C PHE A 361 -8.23 0.36 -20.25
N THR A 362 -9.22 1.08 -20.78
CA THR A 362 -9.78 0.81 -22.10
C THR A 362 -8.98 1.45 -23.24
N ASP A 363 -8.15 2.45 -22.97
CA ASP A 363 -7.43 3.28 -23.94
C ASP A 363 -5.92 2.98 -24.02
N THR A 364 -5.43 2.00 -23.26
CA THR A 364 -4.04 1.52 -23.34
C THR A 364 -3.93 0.04 -22.98
N THR A 365 -2.98 -0.61 -23.64
CA THR A 365 -2.58 -2.01 -23.36
C THR A 365 -1.08 -2.09 -23.03
N ASP A 366 -0.46 -0.94 -22.78
CA ASP A 366 0.97 -0.88 -22.46
C ASP A 366 1.27 -1.66 -21.17
N PRO A 367 2.21 -2.63 -21.21
CA PRO A 367 2.45 -3.50 -20.07
C PRO A 367 3.09 -2.76 -18.87
N TYR A 368 3.84 -1.70 -19.10
CA TYR A 368 4.43 -0.91 -18.02
C TYR A 368 3.38 -0.08 -17.28
N VAL A 369 2.38 0.44 -18.01
CA VAL A 369 1.22 1.09 -17.39
C VAL A 369 0.43 0.12 -16.53
N GLN A 370 0.24 -1.12 -17.00
CA GLN A 370 -0.43 -2.16 -16.22
C GLN A 370 0.38 -2.56 -14.98
N ALA A 371 1.70 -2.69 -15.11
CA ALA A 371 2.57 -3.02 -13.98
C ALA A 371 2.53 -1.94 -12.88
N LEU A 372 2.60 -0.65 -13.27
CA LEU A 372 2.49 0.46 -12.31
C LEU A 372 1.10 0.57 -11.67
N ASN A 373 0.04 0.25 -12.42
CA ASN A 373 -1.30 0.21 -11.84
C ASN A 373 -1.44 -0.94 -10.84
N ALA A 374 -0.91 -2.12 -11.16
CA ALA A 374 -0.88 -3.25 -10.25
C ALA A 374 -0.07 -2.96 -8.96
N ALA A 375 0.97 -2.12 -9.07
CA ALA A 375 1.76 -1.64 -7.92
C ALA A 375 1.10 -0.44 -7.19
N GLY A 376 -0.11 -0.01 -7.56
CA GLY A 376 -0.80 1.12 -6.93
C GLY A 376 -0.22 2.51 -7.22
N ILE A 377 0.77 2.61 -8.12
CA ILE A 377 1.50 3.86 -8.37
C ILE A 377 0.73 4.79 -9.31
N VAL A 378 0.04 4.25 -10.32
CA VAL A 378 -0.78 5.04 -11.23
C VAL A 378 -2.23 4.58 -11.22
N GLU A 379 -3.12 5.57 -11.28
CA GLU A 379 -4.57 5.39 -11.38
C GLU A 379 -5.07 5.93 -12.72
N GLY A 380 -6.23 5.42 -13.15
CA GLY A 380 -6.96 5.94 -14.30
C GLY A 380 -8.04 6.94 -13.89
N TYR A 381 -8.80 7.33 -14.89
CA TYR A 381 -10.00 8.16 -14.75
C TYR A 381 -11.22 7.25 -14.93
N PHE A 382 -11.95 7.01 -13.86
CA PHE A 382 -13.16 6.18 -13.89
C PHE A 382 -14.39 7.04 -14.19
N SER A 383 -15.13 6.70 -15.25
CA SER A 383 -16.36 7.39 -15.64
C SER A 383 -17.26 6.43 -16.42
N ASN A 384 -18.55 6.45 -16.09
CA ASN A 384 -19.58 5.66 -16.79
C ASN A 384 -19.25 4.15 -16.89
N GLY A 385 -18.70 3.57 -15.82
CA GLY A 385 -18.37 2.14 -15.78
C GLY A 385 -17.11 1.75 -16.55
N THR A 386 -16.32 2.72 -17.03
CA THR A 386 -15.07 2.47 -17.75
C THR A 386 -13.92 3.25 -17.14
N SER A 387 -12.73 2.67 -17.16
CA SER A 387 -11.49 3.31 -16.73
C SER A 387 -10.62 3.65 -17.94
N THR A 388 -10.10 4.88 -17.99
CA THR A 388 -9.17 5.34 -19.02
C THR A 388 -7.90 5.88 -18.39
N PHE A 389 -6.75 5.66 -19.03
CA PHE A 389 -5.45 6.13 -18.56
C PHE A 389 -5.05 7.49 -19.13
N LYS A 390 -5.50 7.80 -20.34
CA LYS A 390 -5.12 8.97 -21.14
C LYS A 390 -3.60 9.03 -21.39
N PRO A 391 -3.03 8.02 -22.08
CA PRO A 391 -1.57 7.82 -22.18
C PRO A 391 -0.82 8.99 -22.83
N TYR A 392 -1.45 9.70 -23.74
CA TYR A 392 -0.80 10.80 -24.50
C TYR A 392 -0.99 12.18 -23.87
N ASN A 393 -1.75 12.29 -22.78
CA ASN A 393 -1.82 13.56 -22.05
C ASN A 393 -0.48 13.85 -21.37
N THR A 394 -0.09 15.11 -21.35
CA THR A 394 1.07 15.59 -20.58
C THR A 394 0.73 15.69 -19.10
N LEU A 395 1.74 15.52 -18.25
CA LEU A 395 1.60 15.63 -16.80
C LEU A 395 1.90 17.03 -16.30
N THR A 396 1.19 17.43 -15.25
CA THR A 396 1.54 18.62 -14.47
C THR A 396 2.50 18.28 -13.33
N ARG A 397 3.12 19.30 -12.72
CA ARG A 397 4.00 19.15 -11.56
C ARG A 397 3.29 18.48 -10.37
N GLY A 398 2.04 18.86 -10.10
CA GLY A 398 1.25 18.21 -9.07
C GLY A 398 0.98 16.72 -9.35
N GLN A 399 0.76 16.38 -10.63
CA GLN A 399 0.51 14.98 -11.01
C GLN A 399 1.75 14.09 -10.92
N ILE A 400 2.92 14.59 -11.31
CA ILE A 400 4.17 13.83 -11.16
C ILE A 400 4.54 13.67 -9.69
N SER A 401 4.27 14.65 -8.83
CA SER A 401 4.51 14.53 -7.40
C SER A 401 3.73 13.37 -6.78
N ALA A 402 2.45 13.20 -7.14
CA ALA A 402 1.67 12.07 -6.66
C ALA A 402 2.22 10.72 -7.13
N ILE A 403 2.75 10.63 -8.35
CA ILE A 403 3.36 9.39 -8.88
C ILE A 403 4.67 9.10 -8.15
N VAL A 404 5.56 10.08 -8.03
CA VAL A 404 6.88 9.97 -7.39
C VAL A 404 6.73 9.58 -5.93
N TRP A 405 5.81 10.21 -5.20
CA TRP A 405 5.51 9.87 -3.82
C TRP A 405 5.08 8.39 -3.66
N ARG A 406 4.17 7.91 -4.53
CA ARG A 406 3.74 6.50 -4.52
C ARG A 406 4.86 5.53 -4.88
N MET A 407 5.80 5.95 -5.74
CA MET A 407 6.98 5.14 -6.04
C MET A 407 7.86 4.95 -4.80
N GLU A 408 8.05 6.00 -3.99
CA GLU A 408 8.82 5.91 -2.74
C GLU A 408 8.14 5.02 -1.69
N GLN A 409 6.80 5.07 -1.61
CA GLN A 409 6.07 4.21 -0.68
C GLN A 409 6.04 2.73 -1.11
N ALA A 410 6.31 2.42 -2.38
CA ALA A 410 6.25 1.07 -2.94
C ALA A 410 7.62 0.35 -2.98
N GLN A 411 8.68 0.96 -2.45
CA GLN A 411 10.01 0.37 -2.32
C GLN A 411 10.19 -0.29 -0.94
#